data_22c8c0be558a2427b7b9bf82a619133a
#
_entry.id   22c8c0be558a2427b7b9bf82a619133a
#
_cell.length_a   1.000
_cell.length_b   1.000
_cell.length_c   1.000
_cell.angle_alpha   90.00
_cell.angle_beta   90.00
_cell.angle_gamma   90.00
#
_symmetry.space_group_name_H-M   'P 1'
#
loop_
_entity.id
_entity.type
_entity.pdbx_description
1 polymer ?
#
loop_
_entity_poly.entity_id
_entity_poly.type
_entity_poly.pdbx_seq_one_letter_code
_entity_poly.pdbx_strand_id
1 'polypeptide(L)'
;MKRLWISIMLLLAFGTACLAAEKKVEAPADCKHCGMNRTTFGHSRMVITYKDGSSSGTCSINCVAIDMKKQSGKEVKSFQVGDYNSKKLINAKTALWVIGGKKQGVMTPVAKWAFADKKAADAFVKENGGKLATFDEVLAATEKELAEKDQHKGHDHKGHGDHKM
;
A
#
# COMPACT_ATOMS: atom_id res chain seq x y z
N MET A 1 -58.08 -1.03 -28.75
CA MET A 1 -56.76 -1.61 -29.09
C MET A 1 -55.59 -0.60 -29.12
N LYS A 2 -55.81 0.71 -29.00
CA LYS A 2 -54.75 1.75 -28.99
C LYS A 2 -54.13 2.05 -27.61
N ARG A 3 -54.75 1.56 -26.53
CA ARG A 3 -54.24 1.85 -25.15
C ARG A 3 -53.27 0.81 -24.60
N LEU A 4 -53.11 -0.34 -25.27
CA LEU A 4 -52.22 -1.39 -24.81
C LEU A 4 -50.76 -1.22 -25.26
N TRP A 5 -50.53 -0.41 -26.30
CA TRP A 5 -49.19 -0.19 -26.85
C TRP A 5 -48.37 0.87 -26.12
N ILE A 6 -49.02 1.72 -25.36
CA ILE A 6 -48.35 2.82 -24.62
C ILE A 6 -47.71 2.29 -23.33
N SER A 7 -48.27 1.21 -22.75
CA SER A 7 -47.74 0.64 -21.51
C SER A 7 -46.47 -0.21 -21.68
N ILE A 8 -46.19 -0.69 -22.90
CA ILE A 8 -44.99 -1.51 -23.16
C ILE A 8 -43.76 -0.67 -23.44
N MET A 9 -43.93 0.57 -23.90
CA MET A 9 -42.80 1.47 -24.18
C MET A 9 -42.18 2.12 -22.95
N LEU A 10 -42.84 2.08 -21.79
CA LEU A 10 -42.37 2.73 -20.56
C LEU A 10 -41.51 1.84 -19.65
N LEU A 11 -41.36 0.55 -19.99
CA LEU A 11 -40.63 -0.45 -19.21
C LEU A 11 -39.18 -0.70 -19.68
N LEU A 12 -38.76 -0.03 -20.75
CA LEU A 12 -37.42 -0.24 -21.35
C LEU A 12 -36.37 0.83 -20.98
N ALA A 13 -36.70 1.78 -20.09
CA ALA A 13 -35.84 2.94 -19.80
C ALA A 13 -35.08 2.87 -18.47
N PHE A 14 -35.09 1.75 -17.73
CA PHE A 14 -34.34 1.62 -16.48
C PHE A 14 -33.25 0.54 -16.52
N GLY A 15 -32.53 0.53 -17.62
CA GLY A 15 -31.22 -0.12 -17.67
C GLY A 15 -30.16 0.87 -17.16
N THR A 16 -30.14 1.21 -15.87
CA THR A 16 -29.03 1.92 -15.28
C THR A 16 -27.83 0.99 -15.26
N ALA A 17 -26.97 1.13 -16.27
CA ALA A 17 -25.62 0.59 -16.23
C ALA A 17 -24.94 1.11 -14.95
N CYS A 18 -24.84 0.25 -13.93
CA CYS A 18 -24.01 0.49 -12.76
C CYS A 18 -22.57 0.38 -13.24
N LEU A 19 -22.05 1.43 -13.87
CA LEU A 19 -20.63 1.63 -14.10
C LEU A 19 -20.01 1.72 -12.69
N ALA A 20 -19.43 0.63 -12.24
CA ALA A 20 -18.55 0.62 -11.08
C ALA A 20 -17.39 1.56 -11.40
N ALA A 21 -17.53 2.84 -11.03
CA ALA A 21 -16.45 3.80 -11.12
C ALA A 21 -15.31 3.26 -10.25
N GLU A 22 -14.23 2.78 -10.87
CA GLU A 22 -13.00 2.43 -10.16
C GLU A 22 -12.62 3.64 -9.30
N LYS A 23 -12.63 3.46 -8.00
CA LYS A 23 -12.38 4.52 -7.04
C LYS A 23 -10.92 4.93 -7.15
N LYS A 24 -10.67 5.94 -7.99
CA LYS A 24 -9.33 6.48 -8.23
C LYS A 24 -8.70 6.88 -6.90
N VAL A 25 -7.50 6.36 -6.66
CA VAL A 25 -6.75 6.72 -5.45
C VAL A 25 -6.26 8.18 -5.52
N GLU A 26 -5.93 8.74 -4.37
CA GLU A 26 -5.30 10.06 -4.27
C GLU A 26 -4.00 10.13 -5.10
N ALA A 27 -3.67 11.33 -5.62
CA ALA A 27 -2.45 11.54 -6.41
C ALA A 27 -1.18 11.33 -5.55
N PRO A 28 -0.10 10.84 -6.17
CA PRO A 28 0.02 10.37 -7.54
C PRO A 28 -0.59 8.97 -7.73
N ALA A 29 -0.97 8.60 -8.96
CA ALA A 29 -1.53 7.27 -9.27
C ALA A 29 -0.50 6.16 -9.07
N ASP A 30 0.78 6.46 -9.32
CA ASP A 30 1.88 5.50 -9.23
C ASP A 30 2.83 5.85 -8.09
N CYS A 31 3.48 4.82 -7.56
CA CYS A 31 4.44 4.98 -6.47
C CYS A 31 5.67 5.76 -6.95
N LYS A 32 6.01 6.83 -6.25
CA LYS A 32 7.13 7.73 -6.55
C LYS A 32 8.50 7.01 -6.66
N HIS A 33 8.67 5.88 -5.96
CA HIS A 33 9.97 5.21 -5.85
C HIS A 33 10.13 3.99 -6.75
N CYS A 34 9.04 3.26 -7.01
CA CYS A 34 9.12 2.01 -7.76
C CYS A 34 8.16 1.94 -8.95
N GLY A 35 7.33 2.96 -9.18
CA GLY A 35 6.41 3.02 -10.30
C GLY A 35 5.17 2.12 -10.20
N MET A 36 5.01 1.35 -9.11
CA MET A 36 3.86 0.46 -8.96
C MET A 36 2.56 1.25 -8.84
N ASN A 37 1.52 0.81 -9.56
CA ASN A 37 0.22 1.46 -9.54
C ASN A 37 -0.44 1.36 -8.15
N ARG A 38 -0.74 2.50 -7.54
CA ARG A 38 -1.26 2.59 -6.17
C ARG A 38 -2.72 2.19 -6.04
N THR A 39 -3.48 2.17 -7.14
CA THR A 39 -4.85 1.62 -7.15
C THR A 39 -4.80 0.10 -7.01
N THR A 40 -3.96 -0.57 -7.79
CA THR A 40 -3.73 -2.03 -7.70
C THR A 40 -3.27 -2.43 -6.30
N PHE A 41 -2.35 -1.66 -5.71
CA PHE A 41 -1.84 -1.87 -4.35
C PHE A 41 -2.59 -1.04 -3.30
N GLY A 42 -3.87 -0.80 -3.52
CA GLY A 42 -4.70 0.02 -2.64
C GLY A 42 -4.74 -0.44 -1.18
N HIS A 43 -4.56 -1.74 -0.93
CA HIS A 43 -4.55 -2.38 0.40
C HIS A 43 -3.25 -2.19 1.19
N SER A 44 -2.21 -1.63 0.57
CA SER A 44 -0.90 -1.39 1.22
C SER A 44 -0.34 -0.01 0.92
N ARG A 45 -0.99 0.75 -0.01
CA ARG A 45 -0.52 2.08 -0.38
C ARG A 45 -0.46 3.00 0.82
N MET A 46 0.48 3.93 0.78
CA MET A 46 0.64 4.91 1.85
C MET A 46 0.77 6.34 1.32
N VAL A 47 0.49 7.29 2.20
CA VAL A 47 0.73 8.72 1.99
C VAL A 47 1.50 9.25 3.19
N ILE A 48 2.64 9.89 2.90
CA ILE A 48 3.39 10.67 3.88
C ILE A 48 3.07 12.14 3.65
N THR A 49 2.71 12.85 4.69
CA THR A 49 2.58 14.32 4.65
C THR A 49 3.66 14.90 5.54
N TYR A 50 4.42 15.85 5.02
CA TYR A 50 5.46 16.56 5.74
C TYR A 50 4.93 17.86 6.34
N LYS A 51 5.63 18.42 7.33
CA LYS A 51 5.23 19.68 7.98
C LYS A 51 5.32 20.90 7.04
N ASP A 52 6.15 20.81 5.99
CA ASP A 52 6.25 21.83 4.93
C ASP A 52 5.05 21.82 3.96
N GLY A 53 4.06 20.94 4.19
CA GLY A 53 2.88 20.78 3.35
C GLY A 53 3.07 19.85 2.14
N SER A 54 4.28 19.44 1.84
CA SER A 54 4.53 18.46 0.77
C SER A 54 4.03 17.07 1.16
N SER A 55 3.73 16.23 0.16
CA SER A 55 3.30 14.85 0.37
C SER A 55 3.97 13.89 -0.61
N SER A 56 4.03 12.63 -0.23
CA SER A 56 4.55 11.55 -1.05
C SER A 56 3.62 10.35 -1.02
N GLY A 57 3.22 9.88 -2.20
CA GLY A 57 2.40 8.68 -2.37
C GLY A 57 3.24 7.46 -2.71
N THR A 58 3.11 6.39 -1.93
CA THR A 58 3.87 5.15 -2.09
C THR A 58 2.95 3.93 -2.19
N CYS A 59 3.46 2.79 -2.70
CA CYS A 59 2.69 1.55 -2.81
C CYS A 59 2.69 0.72 -1.52
N SER A 60 3.66 0.93 -0.63
CA SER A 60 3.82 0.17 0.61
C SER A 60 4.75 0.88 1.60
N ILE A 61 4.82 0.35 2.82
CA ILE A 61 5.72 0.84 3.86
C ILE A 61 7.21 0.73 3.48
N ASN A 62 7.57 -0.20 2.61
CA ASN A 62 8.95 -0.28 2.09
C ASN A 62 9.34 1.01 1.36
N CYS A 63 8.46 1.52 0.50
CA CYS A 63 8.71 2.76 -0.22
C CYS A 63 8.56 4.00 0.69
N VAL A 64 7.82 3.91 1.81
CA VAL A 64 7.82 4.92 2.87
C VAL A 64 9.21 5.06 3.49
N ALA A 65 9.82 3.96 3.91
CA ALA A 65 11.16 3.98 4.50
C ALA A 65 12.21 4.54 3.52
N ILE A 66 12.10 4.20 2.22
CA ILE A 66 12.94 4.78 1.17
C ILE A 66 12.71 6.30 1.04
N ASP A 67 11.46 6.75 1.08
CA ASP A 67 11.13 8.18 0.99
C ASP A 67 11.70 8.96 2.17
N MET A 68 11.51 8.47 3.39
CA MET A 68 12.05 9.07 4.60
C MET A 68 13.58 9.19 4.56
N LYS A 69 14.28 8.15 4.09
CA LYS A 69 15.75 8.18 3.91
C LYS A 69 16.18 9.25 2.90
N LYS A 70 15.44 9.40 1.78
CA LYS A 70 15.72 10.41 0.75
C LYS A 70 15.34 11.83 1.17
N GLN A 71 14.37 11.98 2.04
CA GLN A 71 13.86 13.24 2.57
C GLN A 71 14.39 13.49 3.99
N SER A 72 15.57 12.96 4.33
CA SER A 72 16.23 13.18 5.63
C SER A 72 16.34 14.69 5.88
N GLY A 73 15.84 15.16 7.01
CA GLY A 73 15.74 16.59 7.34
C GLY A 73 14.33 17.19 7.17
N LYS A 74 13.41 16.50 6.49
CA LYS A 74 11.99 16.90 6.53
C LYS A 74 11.28 16.25 7.70
N GLU A 75 10.57 17.06 8.48
CA GLU A 75 9.73 16.56 9.55
C GLU A 75 8.41 16.00 9.02
N VAL A 76 8.08 14.78 9.42
CA VAL A 76 6.81 14.14 9.04
C VAL A 76 5.68 14.67 9.92
N LYS A 77 4.59 15.09 9.28
CA LYS A 77 3.35 15.49 9.93
C LYS A 77 2.42 14.29 10.17
N SER A 78 2.25 13.42 9.16
CA SER A 78 1.37 12.27 9.28
C SER A 78 1.72 11.16 8.30
N PHE A 79 1.34 9.93 8.69
CA PHE A 79 1.35 8.75 7.84
C PHE A 79 -0.08 8.22 7.70
N GLN A 80 -0.49 7.95 6.47
CA GLN A 80 -1.73 7.24 6.17
C GLN A 80 -1.42 5.96 5.42
N VAL A 81 -2.23 4.91 5.63
CA VAL A 81 -2.09 3.61 4.98
C VAL A 81 -3.43 3.10 4.52
N GLY A 82 -3.46 2.37 3.40
CA GLY A 82 -4.65 1.66 2.96
C GLY A 82 -5.01 0.55 3.95
N ASP A 83 -6.22 0.61 4.52
CA ASP A 83 -6.79 -0.52 5.24
C ASP A 83 -6.88 -1.73 4.32
N TYR A 84 -6.42 -2.89 4.79
CA TYR A 84 -6.30 -4.11 3.97
C TYR A 84 -7.61 -4.49 3.28
N ASN A 85 -8.72 -4.41 3.99
CA ASN A 85 -10.02 -4.84 3.49
C ASN A 85 -10.70 -3.76 2.64
N SER A 86 -10.89 -2.56 3.20
CA SER A 86 -11.66 -1.49 2.56
C SER A 86 -10.87 -0.66 1.55
N LYS A 87 -9.54 -0.75 1.59
CA LYS A 87 -8.61 0.08 0.81
C LYS A 87 -8.76 1.58 1.07
N LYS A 88 -9.47 1.98 2.12
CA LYS A 88 -9.56 3.39 2.55
C LYS A 88 -8.29 3.78 3.29
N LEU A 89 -7.86 5.03 3.13
CA LEU A 89 -6.76 5.54 3.94
C LEU A 89 -7.19 5.69 5.39
N ILE A 90 -6.36 5.16 6.29
CA ILE A 90 -6.47 5.27 7.74
C ILE A 90 -5.16 5.81 8.31
N ASN A 91 -5.19 6.32 9.53
CA ASN A 91 -3.97 6.77 10.20
C ASN A 91 -3.07 5.56 10.50
N ALA A 92 -1.86 5.57 9.94
CA ALA A 92 -0.94 4.44 10.05
C ALA A 92 -0.44 4.21 11.49
N LYS A 93 -0.30 5.28 12.30
CA LYS A 93 0.18 5.17 13.69
C LYS A 93 -0.83 4.53 14.64
N THR A 94 -2.13 4.67 14.34
CA THR A 94 -3.21 4.09 15.15
C THR A 94 -3.81 2.84 14.53
N ALA A 95 -3.44 2.50 13.32
CA ALA A 95 -3.83 1.25 12.66
C ALA A 95 -3.28 0.04 13.40
N LEU A 96 -3.99 -1.06 13.30
CA LEU A 96 -3.51 -2.37 13.76
C LEU A 96 -2.73 -3.02 12.63
N TRP A 97 -1.47 -3.29 12.87
CA TRP A 97 -0.61 -3.91 11.88
C TRP A 97 -0.48 -5.41 12.11
N VAL A 98 -0.33 -6.14 11.02
CA VAL A 98 0.05 -7.56 11.03
C VAL A 98 1.33 -7.69 10.23
N ILE A 99 2.36 -8.27 10.85
CA ILE A 99 3.65 -8.56 10.21
C ILE A 99 3.81 -10.07 10.01
N GLY A 100 4.23 -10.47 8.80
CA GLY A 100 4.43 -11.87 8.41
C GLY A 100 3.14 -12.56 7.93
N GLY A 101 3.13 -13.88 8.01
CA GLY A 101 2.06 -14.73 7.52
C GLY A 101 2.27 -15.22 6.08
N LYS A 102 1.26 -15.92 5.54
CA LYS A 102 1.34 -16.62 4.24
C LYS A 102 1.21 -15.68 3.03
N LYS A 103 0.62 -14.49 3.21
CA LYS A 103 0.43 -13.54 2.12
C LYS A 103 1.76 -12.91 1.74
N GLN A 104 2.00 -12.82 0.44
CA GLN A 104 3.22 -12.19 -0.08
C GLN A 104 3.21 -10.69 0.22
N GLY A 105 4.31 -10.16 0.75
CA GLY A 105 4.48 -8.74 1.02
C GLY A 105 4.59 -7.89 -0.25
N VAL A 106 4.26 -6.60 -0.12
CA VAL A 106 4.43 -5.63 -1.20
C VAL A 106 5.79 -4.96 -1.05
N MET A 107 6.71 -5.26 -1.96
CA MET A 107 8.11 -4.78 -1.97
C MET A 107 8.96 -5.22 -0.77
N THR A 108 8.44 -6.12 0.08
CA THR A 108 9.16 -6.67 1.22
C THR A 108 9.07 -8.18 1.23
N PRO A 109 10.09 -8.93 1.70
CA PRO A 109 10.01 -10.39 1.87
C PRO A 109 9.02 -10.76 2.98
N VAL A 110 8.92 -9.95 4.02
CA VAL A 110 7.98 -10.14 5.13
C VAL A 110 6.78 -9.22 4.94
N ALA A 111 5.58 -9.80 4.80
CA ALA A 111 4.35 -9.05 4.59
C ALA A 111 4.03 -8.10 5.76
N LYS A 112 3.42 -6.96 5.44
CA LYS A 112 3.02 -5.93 6.41
C LYS A 112 1.69 -5.34 5.98
N TRP A 113 0.63 -5.59 6.77
CA TRP A 113 -0.75 -5.22 6.47
C TRP A 113 -1.36 -4.39 7.59
N ALA A 114 -2.13 -3.37 7.24
CA ALA A 114 -2.79 -2.49 8.20
C ALA A 114 -4.30 -2.69 8.19
N PHE A 115 -4.91 -2.63 9.36
CA PHE A 115 -6.35 -2.82 9.57
C PHE A 115 -6.91 -1.68 10.40
N ALA A 116 -8.14 -1.27 10.05
CA ALA A 116 -8.88 -0.25 10.79
C ALA A 116 -9.41 -0.76 12.13
N ASP A 117 -9.73 -2.05 12.22
CA ASP A 117 -10.33 -2.65 13.40
C ASP A 117 -9.68 -3.97 13.82
N LYS A 118 -9.79 -4.27 15.13
CA LYS A 118 -9.17 -5.43 15.74
C LYS A 118 -9.74 -6.76 15.25
N LYS A 119 -11.04 -6.83 15.01
CA LYS A 119 -11.71 -8.07 14.58
C LYS A 119 -11.19 -8.51 13.21
N ALA A 120 -10.98 -7.55 12.30
CA ALA A 120 -10.42 -7.80 10.97
C ALA A 120 -8.96 -8.25 11.07
N ALA A 121 -8.13 -7.61 11.90
CA ALA A 121 -6.75 -7.98 12.13
C ALA A 121 -6.62 -9.39 12.73
N ASP A 122 -7.40 -9.71 13.77
CA ASP A 122 -7.42 -11.04 14.41
C ASP A 122 -7.88 -12.13 13.44
N ALA A 123 -8.93 -11.87 12.65
CA ALA A 123 -9.41 -12.79 11.62
C ALA A 123 -8.33 -13.07 10.56
N PHE A 124 -7.62 -12.03 10.13
CA PHE A 124 -6.51 -12.16 9.18
C PHE A 124 -5.39 -13.02 9.76
N VAL A 125 -4.97 -12.78 11.01
CA VAL A 125 -3.94 -13.57 11.69
C VAL A 125 -4.35 -15.03 11.82
N LYS A 126 -5.61 -15.30 12.18
CA LYS A 126 -6.15 -16.65 12.28
C LYS A 126 -6.08 -17.41 10.95
N GLU A 127 -6.38 -16.74 9.85
CA GLU A 127 -6.42 -17.34 8.51
C GLU A 127 -5.04 -17.45 7.87
N ASN A 128 -4.25 -16.37 7.96
CA ASN A 128 -3.01 -16.23 7.19
C ASN A 128 -1.74 -16.33 8.05
N GLY A 129 -1.87 -16.39 9.37
CA GLY A 129 -0.73 -16.31 10.27
C GLY A 129 -0.20 -14.87 10.39
N GLY A 130 1.02 -14.76 10.89
CA GLY A 130 1.62 -13.48 11.24
C GLY A 130 1.35 -13.10 12.70
N LYS A 131 1.77 -11.92 13.10
CA LYS A 131 1.56 -11.39 14.45
C LYS A 131 1.14 -9.92 14.41
N LEU A 132 0.36 -9.50 15.40
CA LEU A 132 0.03 -8.10 15.60
C LEU A 132 1.30 -7.30 15.92
N ALA A 133 1.35 -6.08 15.42
CA ALA A 133 2.46 -5.16 15.61
C ALA A 133 1.95 -3.70 15.62
N THR A 134 2.79 -2.80 16.10
CA THR A 134 2.59 -1.35 16.01
C THR A 134 3.18 -0.81 14.71
N PHE A 135 2.83 0.41 14.34
CA PHE A 135 3.43 1.10 13.19
C PHE A 135 4.96 1.21 13.33
N ASP A 136 5.44 1.56 14.51
CA ASP A 136 6.87 1.79 14.75
C ASP A 136 7.66 0.47 14.64
N GLU A 137 7.13 -0.64 15.15
CA GLU A 137 7.73 -1.98 14.98
C GLU A 137 7.80 -2.39 13.51
N VAL A 138 6.73 -2.15 12.76
CA VAL A 138 6.66 -2.48 11.33
C VAL A 138 7.61 -1.60 10.51
N LEU A 139 7.73 -0.33 10.84
CA LEU A 139 8.66 0.59 10.20
C LEU A 139 10.11 0.19 10.48
N ALA A 140 10.47 -0.05 11.75
CA ALA A 140 11.80 -0.50 12.15
C ALA A 140 12.21 -1.82 11.47
N ALA A 141 11.29 -2.80 11.41
CA ALA A 141 11.52 -4.04 10.68
C ALA A 141 11.79 -3.81 9.19
N THR A 142 11.07 -2.85 8.58
CA THR A 142 11.25 -2.49 7.18
C THR A 142 12.60 -1.82 6.91
N GLU A 143 13.00 -0.91 7.78
CA GLU A 143 14.30 -0.23 7.69
C GLU A 143 15.47 -1.21 7.83
N LYS A 144 15.34 -2.19 8.74
CA LYS A 144 16.30 -3.28 8.88
C LYS A 144 16.41 -4.12 7.62
N GLU A 145 15.29 -4.55 7.03
CA GLU A 145 15.27 -5.30 5.77
C GLU A 145 15.93 -4.53 4.60
N LEU A 146 15.74 -3.20 4.56
CA LEU A 146 16.39 -2.37 3.56
C LEU A 146 17.91 -2.27 3.77
N ALA A 147 18.35 -2.10 5.02
CA ALA A 147 19.77 -2.05 5.36
C ALA A 147 20.50 -3.36 4.99
N GLU A 148 19.88 -4.52 5.28
CA GLU A 148 20.41 -5.84 4.91
C GLU A 148 20.55 -5.99 3.39
N LYS A 149 19.55 -5.56 2.62
CA LYS A 149 19.60 -5.58 1.15
C LYS A 149 20.72 -4.69 0.56
N ASP A 150 20.94 -3.52 1.17
CA ASP A 150 22.00 -2.61 0.74
C ASP A 150 23.39 -3.23 0.97
N GLN A 151 23.59 -3.96 2.08
CA GLN A 151 24.85 -4.67 2.37
C GLN A 151 25.15 -5.78 1.36
N HIS A 152 24.15 -6.59 1.00
CA HIS A 152 24.34 -7.67 0.02
C HIS A 152 24.71 -7.17 -1.38
N LYS A 153 24.16 -6.03 -1.82
CA LYS A 153 24.53 -5.41 -3.12
C LYS A 153 25.97 -4.90 -3.17
N GLY A 154 26.57 -4.57 -2.04
CA GLY A 154 27.95 -4.09 -1.97
C GLY A 154 29.01 -5.19 -2.16
N HIS A 155 28.67 -6.46 -1.99
CA HIS A 155 29.58 -7.58 -2.14
C HIS A 155 29.68 -8.13 -3.57
N ASP A 156 28.67 -7.97 -4.41
CA ASP A 156 28.63 -8.52 -5.77
C ASP A 156 29.44 -7.72 -6.80
N HIS A 157 29.94 -6.53 -6.48
CA HIS A 157 30.72 -5.69 -7.40
C HIS A 157 32.25 -5.76 -7.23
N LYS A 158 32.80 -6.67 -6.39
CA LYS A 158 34.24 -6.81 -6.20
C LYS A 158 34.91 -7.98 -6.95
N GLY A 159 34.22 -8.63 -7.86
CA GLY A 159 34.71 -9.85 -8.49
C GLY A 159 34.69 -9.87 -10.02
N HIS A 160 35.15 -8.83 -10.75
CA HIS A 160 35.54 -8.98 -12.15
C HIS A 160 36.50 -7.84 -12.52
N GLY A 161 37.75 -8.00 -12.13
CA GLY A 161 38.86 -7.22 -12.58
C GLY A 161 40.03 -8.17 -12.85
N ASP A 162 40.55 -8.12 -14.08
CA ASP A 162 41.78 -8.72 -14.58
C ASP A 162 41.69 -10.15 -15.15
N HIS A 163 41.34 -10.22 -16.43
CA HIS A 163 42.09 -11.07 -17.36
C HIS A 163 42.70 -10.19 -18.46
N LYS A 164 43.96 -9.82 -18.22
CA LYS A 164 44.90 -9.44 -19.30
C LYS A 164 45.31 -10.71 -20.04
N MET A 165 45.18 -10.73 -21.35
CA MET A 165 46.11 -11.27 -22.31
C MET A 165 46.33 -10.24 -23.37
#